data_d348c32b96f2c882beb9a8b389296dc7
#
_entry.id   d348c32b96f2c882beb9a8b389296dc7
#
_cell.length_a   1.000
_cell.length_b   1.000
_cell.length_c   1.000
_cell.angle_alpha   90.00
_cell.angle_beta   90.00
_cell.angle_gamma   90.00
#
_symmetry.space_group_name_H-M   'P 1'
#
loop_
_entity.id
_entity.type
_entity.pdbx_description
1 polymer ?
#
loop_
_entity_poly.entity_id
_entity_poly.type
_entity_poly.pdbx_seq_one_letter_code
_entity_poly.pdbx_strand_id
1 'polypeptide(L)'
;MSVLDARSLNRAALARQLLLDRADRPVPDAVAHLGGMQAQEPQEPFVGLWSRLRDFAPRALDDLLAGRRVVRTHLMRRTVHLVTAEDVLAWRSRHDAMLRGRVLGTYRRELAGVDLDELAAAGRAVLADGEPRSMGDLPPAPPGTDPVGAALVRRYLAAFGPAASADLRAWCGLAGLPAAVAAVRGELVAFRDERGRELLDLPDAPRPGPDAPAPVRFLPAFDNAVLGYQDRGRIIDDAHRGLSVTGARFVLVDGRVSATWTVEGDTVTVTPLRRLTRPERAQVVEEGRALASFLSEGDSDRVMVGAAPPP
;
A
#
# COMPACT_ATOMS: atom_id res chain seq x y z
N MET A 1 7.23 -27.95 -8.87
CA MET A 1 7.01 -26.67 -8.18
C MET A 1 7.63 -26.74 -6.80
N SER A 2 8.53 -25.80 -6.48
CA SER A 2 9.09 -25.69 -5.14
C SER A 2 8.06 -25.12 -4.15
N VAL A 3 8.17 -25.52 -2.89
CA VAL A 3 7.32 -25.02 -1.79
C VAL A 3 8.06 -23.86 -1.11
N LEU A 4 7.36 -22.77 -0.87
CA LEU A 4 7.84 -21.63 -0.11
C LEU A 4 7.12 -21.58 1.25
N ASP A 5 7.89 -21.61 2.33
CA ASP A 5 7.36 -21.45 3.68
C ASP A 5 6.92 -20.01 3.97
N ALA A 6 6.19 -19.82 5.05
CA ALA A 6 5.67 -18.51 5.43
C ALA A 6 6.79 -17.47 5.64
N ARG A 7 7.97 -17.89 6.13
CA ARG A 7 9.10 -16.98 6.36
C ARG A 7 9.75 -16.54 5.04
N SER A 8 9.94 -17.45 4.10
CA SER A 8 10.40 -17.12 2.73
C SER A 8 9.46 -16.17 2.04
N LEU A 9 8.14 -16.39 2.14
CA LEU A 9 7.11 -15.50 1.59
C LEU A 9 7.12 -14.13 2.25
N ASN A 10 7.36 -14.06 3.56
CA ASN A 10 7.54 -12.82 4.27
C ASN A 10 8.76 -12.05 3.75
N ARG A 11 9.91 -12.69 3.64
CA ARG A 11 11.15 -12.06 3.16
C ARG A 11 11.02 -11.54 1.72
N ALA A 12 10.40 -12.32 0.83
CA ALA A 12 10.11 -11.87 -0.53
C ALA A 12 9.19 -10.64 -0.54
N ALA A 13 8.12 -10.65 0.25
CA ALA A 13 7.21 -9.52 0.36
C ALA A 13 7.92 -8.25 0.88
N LEU A 14 8.72 -8.36 1.95
CA LEU A 14 9.45 -7.22 2.51
C LEU A 14 10.50 -6.67 1.56
N ALA A 15 11.24 -7.53 0.84
CA ALA A 15 12.21 -7.10 -0.15
C ALA A 15 11.55 -6.25 -1.24
N ARG A 16 10.42 -6.70 -1.77
CA ARG A 16 9.68 -6.02 -2.83
C ARG A 16 8.97 -4.76 -2.36
N GLN A 17 8.58 -4.74 -1.10
CA GLN A 17 8.01 -3.56 -0.46
C GLN A 17 9.08 -2.58 0.04
N LEU A 18 10.36 -2.80 -0.29
CA LEU A 18 11.51 -1.96 0.11
C LEU A 18 11.62 -1.81 1.63
N LEU A 19 11.30 -2.88 2.37
CA LEU A 19 11.26 -2.90 3.83
C LEU A 19 12.39 -3.70 4.47
N LEU A 20 13.11 -4.56 3.72
CA LEU A 20 14.35 -5.18 4.22
C LEU A 20 15.46 -4.13 4.29
N ASP A 21 15.69 -3.44 3.18
CA ASP A 21 16.63 -2.33 3.09
C ASP A 21 15.91 -1.11 2.55
N ARG A 22 16.17 0.06 3.15
CA ARG A 22 15.71 1.32 2.58
C ARG A 22 16.39 1.55 1.24
N ALA A 23 15.58 1.80 0.21
CA ALA A 23 16.07 1.97 -1.15
C ALA A 23 16.60 3.38 -1.38
N ASP A 24 17.63 3.48 -2.20
CA ASP A 24 18.08 4.73 -2.79
C ASP A 24 17.37 4.90 -4.15
N ARG A 25 16.18 5.50 -4.10
CA ARG A 25 15.31 5.69 -5.29
C ARG A 25 14.60 7.04 -5.23
N PRO A 26 14.35 7.67 -6.37
CA PRO A 26 13.44 8.81 -6.46
C PRO A 26 12.03 8.44 -5.98
N VAL A 27 11.36 9.39 -5.33
CA VAL A 27 10.00 9.17 -4.77
C VAL A 27 9.01 8.68 -5.83
N PRO A 28 8.94 9.24 -7.07
CA PRO A 28 8.01 8.73 -8.09
C PRO A 28 8.27 7.27 -8.45
N ASP A 29 9.53 6.86 -8.55
CA ASP A 29 9.92 5.49 -8.88
C ASP A 29 9.55 4.51 -7.77
N ALA A 30 9.69 4.94 -6.51
CA ALA A 30 9.24 4.14 -5.36
C ALA A 30 7.71 3.99 -5.35
N VAL A 31 6.95 5.08 -5.54
CA VAL A 31 5.49 5.05 -5.64
C VAL A 31 5.04 4.15 -6.79
N ALA A 32 5.66 4.29 -7.96
CA ALA A 32 5.39 3.44 -9.11
C ALA A 32 5.71 1.96 -8.82
N HIS A 33 6.87 1.67 -8.23
CA HIS A 33 7.30 0.31 -7.89
C HIS A 33 6.32 -0.37 -6.92
N LEU A 34 5.84 0.36 -5.92
CA LEU A 34 4.87 -0.15 -4.93
C LEU A 34 3.46 -0.35 -5.49
N GLY A 35 3.20 0.04 -6.73
CA GLY A 35 1.86 0.01 -7.32
C GLY A 35 0.90 1.01 -6.68
N GLY A 36 1.44 2.12 -6.15
CA GLY A 36 0.74 3.11 -5.36
C GLY A 36 0.73 2.78 -3.86
N MET A 37 0.39 3.76 -3.06
CA MET A 37 0.32 3.66 -1.60
C MET A 37 -1.06 4.11 -1.13
N GLN A 38 -1.69 3.40 -0.19
CA GLN A 38 -2.94 3.87 0.37
C GLN A 38 -2.70 5.19 1.12
N ALA A 39 -3.53 6.18 0.83
CA ALA A 39 -3.38 7.57 1.26
C ALA A 39 -4.72 8.12 1.77
N GLN A 40 -5.47 7.29 2.52
CA GLN A 40 -6.75 7.69 3.09
C GLN A 40 -6.56 8.91 4.00
N GLU A 41 -5.55 8.84 4.83
CA GLU A 41 -5.06 9.99 5.60
C GLU A 41 -3.88 10.63 4.87
N PRO A 42 -3.85 11.97 4.72
CA PRO A 42 -2.81 12.67 3.94
C PRO A 42 -1.37 12.43 4.41
N GLN A 43 -1.18 12.18 5.70
CA GLN A 43 0.15 12.04 6.31
C GLN A 43 0.74 10.63 6.16
N GLU A 44 -0.07 9.61 5.94
CA GLU A 44 0.40 8.23 5.93
C GLU A 44 1.42 7.92 4.82
N PRO A 45 1.31 8.46 3.59
CA PRO A 45 2.34 8.27 2.58
C PRO A 45 3.73 8.76 2.96
N PHE A 46 3.84 9.82 3.77
CA PHE A 46 5.12 10.35 4.23
C PHE A 46 5.84 9.33 5.12
N VAL A 47 5.14 8.76 6.10
CA VAL A 47 5.67 7.68 6.95
C VAL A 47 5.99 6.44 6.10
N GLY A 48 5.11 6.10 5.16
CA GLY A 48 5.32 4.97 4.28
C GLY A 48 6.58 5.09 3.41
N LEU A 49 6.87 6.27 2.89
CA LEU A 49 8.08 6.57 2.11
C LEU A 49 9.32 6.64 3.02
N TRP A 50 9.21 7.25 4.19
CA TRP A 50 10.29 7.27 5.19
C TRP A 50 10.75 5.86 5.59
N SER A 51 9.82 4.94 5.77
CA SER A 51 10.13 3.55 6.12
C SER A 51 10.87 2.80 5.01
N ARG A 52 10.78 3.28 3.76
CA ARG A 52 11.24 2.58 2.55
C ARG A 52 12.41 3.23 1.83
N LEU A 53 12.59 4.53 1.99
CA LEU A 53 13.61 5.30 1.27
C LEU A 53 14.69 5.78 2.23
N ARG A 54 15.93 5.81 1.74
CA ARG A 54 17.03 6.49 2.42
C ARG A 54 16.86 7.99 2.26
N ASP A 55 17.22 8.72 3.29
CA ASP A 55 17.28 10.19 3.27
C ASP A 55 16.02 10.86 2.72
N PHE A 56 14.84 10.24 2.93
CA PHE A 56 13.59 10.78 2.47
C PHE A 56 13.25 12.08 3.22
N ALA A 57 13.13 13.16 2.46
CA ALA A 57 12.68 14.45 2.97
C ALA A 57 11.20 14.69 2.58
N PRO A 58 10.32 15.12 3.52
CA PRO A 58 8.90 15.39 3.23
C PRO A 58 8.68 16.31 2.04
N ARG A 59 9.46 17.37 1.93
CA ARG A 59 9.41 18.35 0.84
C ARG A 59 9.49 17.71 -0.55
N ALA A 60 10.23 16.60 -0.70
CA ALA A 60 10.32 15.90 -1.98
C ALA A 60 8.96 15.36 -2.45
N LEU A 61 8.10 14.92 -1.52
CA LEU A 61 6.73 14.52 -1.84
C LEU A 61 5.82 15.72 -2.06
N ASP A 62 5.95 16.78 -1.25
CA ASP A 62 5.15 18.01 -1.40
C ASP A 62 5.35 18.65 -2.77
N ASP A 63 6.62 18.78 -3.22
CA ASP A 63 6.95 19.33 -4.53
C ASP A 63 6.37 18.48 -5.69
N LEU A 64 6.34 17.15 -5.52
CA LEU A 64 5.75 16.24 -6.51
C LEU A 64 4.22 16.30 -6.54
N LEU A 65 3.57 16.50 -5.40
CA LEU A 65 2.12 16.71 -5.30
C LEU A 65 1.74 18.07 -5.92
N ALA A 66 2.46 19.14 -5.57
CA ALA A 66 2.26 20.47 -6.14
C ALA A 66 2.47 20.49 -7.66
N GLY A 67 3.52 19.77 -8.14
CA GLY A 67 3.82 19.61 -9.56
C GLY A 67 2.95 18.59 -10.28
N ARG A 68 1.98 17.98 -9.62
CA ARG A 68 1.08 16.93 -10.16
C ARG A 68 1.81 15.73 -10.76
N ARG A 69 3.05 15.46 -10.35
CA ARG A 69 3.84 14.28 -10.72
C ARG A 69 3.37 13.02 -10.00
N VAL A 70 2.89 13.18 -8.79
CA VAL A 70 2.12 12.19 -8.04
C VAL A 70 0.79 12.81 -7.62
N VAL A 71 -0.22 11.99 -7.49
CA VAL A 71 -1.58 12.47 -7.18
C VAL A 71 -2.25 11.54 -6.17
N ARG A 72 -3.17 12.09 -5.37
CA ARG A 72 -4.04 11.32 -4.48
C ARG A 72 -5.42 11.20 -5.11
N THR A 73 -5.85 9.97 -5.37
CA THR A 73 -7.14 9.71 -6.02
C THR A 73 -7.75 8.37 -5.60
N HIS A 74 -9.03 8.21 -5.80
CA HIS A 74 -9.71 6.91 -5.59
C HIS A 74 -9.32 5.93 -6.68
N LEU A 75 -8.78 4.76 -6.27
CA LEU A 75 -8.41 3.65 -7.15
C LEU A 75 -8.76 2.30 -6.49
N MET A 76 -7.75 1.49 -6.19
CA MET A 76 -7.91 0.14 -5.68
C MET A 76 -8.82 0.10 -4.45
N ARG A 77 -9.64 -0.94 -4.34
CA ARG A 77 -10.54 -1.17 -3.21
C ARG A 77 -11.48 0.00 -2.86
N ARG A 78 -11.66 0.97 -3.76
CA ARG A 78 -12.48 2.18 -3.52
C ARG A 78 -11.90 3.10 -2.43
N THR A 79 -10.61 3.04 -2.18
CA THR A 79 -9.90 3.89 -1.22
C THR A 79 -8.99 4.88 -1.93
N VAL A 80 -8.59 5.94 -1.23
CA VAL A 80 -7.65 6.93 -1.77
C VAL A 80 -6.25 6.35 -1.80
N HIS A 81 -5.55 6.54 -2.92
CA HIS A 81 -4.16 6.12 -3.11
C HIS A 81 -3.32 7.28 -3.61
N LEU A 82 -2.08 7.32 -3.15
CA LEU A 82 -1.00 8.08 -3.76
C LEU A 82 -0.45 7.23 -4.91
N VAL A 83 -0.43 7.78 -6.11
CA VAL A 83 0.04 7.12 -7.34
C VAL A 83 0.74 8.13 -8.24
N THR A 84 1.55 7.67 -9.18
CA THR A 84 2.10 8.58 -10.20
C THR A 84 1.00 9.06 -11.15
N ALA A 85 1.20 10.23 -11.75
CA ALA A 85 0.27 10.75 -12.76
C ALA A 85 0.09 9.78 -13.94
N GLU A 86 1.16 9.13 -14.36
CA GLU A 86 1.14 8.12 -15.43
C GLU A 86 0.28 6.91 -15.06
N ASP A 87 0.43 6.39 -13.85
CA ASP A 87 -0.37 5.27 -13.36
C ASP A 87 -1.86 5.62 -13.24
N VAL A 88 -2.19 6.86 -12.85
CA VAL A 88 -3.59 7.30 -12.85
C VAL A 88 -4.18 7.25 -14.26
N LEU A 89 -3.48 7.80 -15.23
CA LEU A 89 -3.96 7.81 -16.63
C LEU A 89 -4.13 6.39 -17.17
N ALA A 90 -3.21 5.48 -16.81
CA ALA A 90 -3.27 4.09 -17.23
C ALA A 90 -4.36 3.27 -16.51
N TRP A 91 -4.63 3.54 -15.23
CA TRP A 91 -5.46 2.66 -14.40
C TRP A 91 -6.85 3.20 -14.08
N ARG A 92 -7.06 4.52 -14.17
CA ARG A 92 -8.31 5.16 -13.75
C ARG A 92 -9.53 4.58 -14.46
N SER A 93 -9.43 4.41 -15.78
CA SER A 93 -10.51 3.84 -16.60
C SER A 93 -10.93 2.42 -16.17
N ARG A 94 -9.96 1.61 -15.73
CA ARG A 94 -10.24 0.26 -15.22
C ARG A 94 -11.06 0.26 -13.93
N HIS A 95 -10.88 1.29 -13.12
CA HIS A 95 -11.58 1.41 -11.84
C HIS A 95 -12.93 2.14 -12.00
N ASP A 96 -13.25 2.65 -13.19
CA ASP A 96 -14.43 3.49 -13.40
C ASP A 96 -15.73 2.79 -13.03
N ALA A 97 -15.98 1.58 -13.54
CA ALA A 97 -17.18 0.84 -13.22
C ALA A 97 -17.36 0.58 -11.72
N MET A 98 -16.27 0.26 -11.02
CA MET A 98 -16.27 0.06 -9.56
C MET A 98 -16.55 1.37 -8.81
N LEU A 99 -15.98 2.48 -9.25
CA LEU A 99 -16.16 3.80 -8.63
C LEU A 99 -17.56 4.35 -8.93
N ARG A 100 -18.08 4.21 -10.16
CA ARG A 100 -19.48 4.53 -10.50
C ARG A 100 -20.46 3.77 -9.62
N GLY A 101 -20.24 2.47 -9.45
CA GLY A 101 -21.08 1.64 -8.57
C GLY A 101 -21.08 2.14 -7.12
N ARG A 102 -19.95 2.66 -6.61
CA ARG A 102 -19.89 3.28 -5.29
C ARG A 102 -20.67 4.58 -5.23
N VAL A 103 -20.46 5.50 -6.20
CA VAL A 103 -21.17 6.79 -6.25
C VAL A 103 -22.67 6.58 -6.31
N LEU A 104 -23.14 5.71 -7.21
CA LEU A 104 -24.56 5.35 -7.34
C LEU A 104 -25.13 4.73 -6.07
N GLY A 105 -24.35 3.92 -5.33
CA GLY A 105 -24.78 3.36 -4.07
C GLY A 105 -24.85 4.39 -2.94
N THR A 106 -23.83 5.27 -2.84
CA THR A 106 -23.71 6.26 -1.77
C THR A 106 -24.71 7.41 -1.94
N TYR A 107 -24.86 7.90 -3.17
CA TYR A 107 -25.68 9.08 -3.48
C TYR A 107 -26.98 8.69 -4.22
N ARG A 108 -27.51 7.51 -3.93
CA ARG A 108 -28.68 6.95 -4.62
C ARG A 108 -29.91 7.86 -4.61
N ARG A 109 -30.10 8.61 -3.52
CA ARG A 109 -31.25 9.51 -3.36
C ARG A 109 -31.05 10.82 -4.14
N GLU A 110 -29.86 11.37 -4.04
CA GLU A 110 -29.46 12.63 -4.66
C GLU A 110 -29.36 12.52 -6.18
N LEU A 111 -28.99 11.31 -6.68
CA LEU A 111 -28.86 11.02 -8.11
C LEU A 111 -30.13 10.38 -8.71
N ALA A 112 -31.22 10.31 -7.97
CA ALA A 112 -32.47 9.77 -8.50
C ALA A 112 -33.01 10.69 -9.63
N GLY A 113 -33.11 10.14 -10.86
CA GLY A 113 -33.58 10.88 -12.03
C GLY A 113 -32.53 11.79 -12.70
N VAL A 114 -31.29 11.77 -12.22
CA VAL A 114 -30.17 12.53 -12.82
C VAL A 114 -29.55 11.72 -13.96
N ASP A 115 -29.39 12.32 -15.14
CA ASP A 115 -28.57 11.78 -16.21
C ASP A 115 -27.09 11.92 -15.85
N LEU A 116 -26.38 10.80 -15.71
CA LEU A 116 -24.99 10.80 -15.28
C LEU A 116 -24.03 11.33 -16.34
N ASP A 117 -24.39 11.27 -17.61
CA ASP A 117 -23.56 11.78 -18.71
C ASP A 117 -23.71 13.32 -18.80
N GLU A 118 -24.92 13.85 -18.56
CA GLU A 118 -25.15 15.30 -18.40
C GLU A 118 -24.42 15.83 -17.15
N LEU A 119 -24.49 15.13 -16.01
CA LEU A 119 -23.75 15.48 -14.81
C LEU A 119 -22.24 15.51 -15.06
N ALA A 120 -21.73 14.49 -15.77
CA ALA A 120 -20.32 14.43 -16.13
C ALA A 120 -19.91 15.54 -17.10
N ALA A 121 -20.78 15.93 -18.03
CA ALA A 121 -20.54 17.05 -18.95
C ALA A 121 -20.50 18.39 -18.19
N ALA A 122 -21.44 18.60 -17.28
CA ALA A 122 -21.48 19.80 -16.43
C ALA A 122 -20.21 19.90 -15.56
N GLY A 123 -19.79 18.78 -14.94
CA GLY A 123 -18.56 18.72 -14.16
C GLY A 123 -17.31 19.03 -15.00
N ARG A 124 -17.20 18.49 -16.23
CA ARG A 124 -16.09 18.85 -17.16
C ARG A 124 -16.07 20.33 -17.49
N ALA A 125 -17.23 20.94 -17.67
CA ALA A 125 -17.34 22.37 -17.95
C ALA A 125 -16.82 23.22 -16.77
N VAL A 126 -17.12 22.81 -15.53
CA VAL A 126 -16.62 23.48 -14.31
C VAL A 126 -15.09 23.41 -14.19
N LEU A 127 -14.45 22.35 -14.71
CA LEU A 127 -13.00 22.14 -14.63
C LEU A 127 -12.23 22.63 -15.86
N ALA A 128 -12.92 23.17 -16.85
CA ALA A 128 -12.31 23.56 -18.14
C ALA A 128 -11.29 24.70 -18.00
N ASP A 129 -11.38 25.50 -16.95
CA ASP A 129 -10.46 26.60 -16.64
C ASP A 129 -9.12 26.15 -16.02
N GLY A 130 -9.01 24.86 -15.64
CA GLY A 130 -7.79 24.29 -15.04
C GLY A 130 -7.56 24.67 -13.57
N GLU A 131 -8.47 25.40 -12.96
CA GLU A 131 -8.35 25.79 -11.55
C GLU A 131 -8.58 24.59 -10.59
N PRO A 132 -7.86 24.51 -9.46
CA PRO A 132 -8.11 23.49 -8.46
C PRO A 132 -9.53 23.52 -7.92
N ARG A 133 -10.17 22.35 -7.82
CA ARG A 133 -11.52 22.18 -7.29
C ARG A 133 -11.53 21.18 -6.16
N SER A 134 -12.51 21.27 -5.28
CA SER A 134 -12.74 20.25 -4.27
C SER A 134 -13.30 18.97 -4.89
N MET A 135 -13.33 17.87 -4.11
CA MET A 135 -13.91 16.60 -4.57
C MET A 135 -15.37 16.73 -5.03
N GLY A 136 -16.11 17.72 -4.52
CA GLY A 136 -17.47 18.02 -4.96
C GLY A 136 -17.57 18.59 -6.39
N ASP A 137 -16.44 19.04 -6.94
CA ASP A 137 -16.38 19.77 -8.21
C ASP A 137 -15.91 18.91 -9.40
N LEU A 138 -15.58 17.60 -9.21
CA LEU A 138 -14.85 16.78 -10.20
C LEU A 138 -15.72 15.84 -11.05
N PRO A 139 -15.58 15.83 -12.41
CA PRO A 139 -16.22 14.87 -13.31
C PRO A 139 -15.42 13.55 -13.47
N PRO A 140 -16.04 12.49 -14.01
CA PRO A 140 -15.36 11.22 -14.29
C PRO A 140 -14.35 11.32 -15.45
N ALA A 141 -13.29 10.49 -15.39
CA ALA A 141 -12.31 10.37 -16.47
C ALA A 141 -12.90 9.66 -17.72
N PRO A 142 -12.43 10.00 -18.93
CA PRO A 142 -12.87 9.31 -20.14
C PRO A 142 -12.53 7.82 -20.14
N PRO A 143 -13.34 6.96 -20.81
CA PRO A 143 -13.03 5.54 -20.92
C PRO A 143 -11.75 5.30 -21.71
N GLY A 144 -10.80 4.57 -21.12
CA GLY A 144 -9.58 4.14 -21.80
C GLY A 144 -9.76 2.79 -22.48
N THR A 145 -9.06 2.57 -23.59
CA THR A 145 -8.91 1.26 -24.21
C THR A 145 -7.95 0.39 -23.39
N ASP A 146 -8.28 -0.89 -23.20
CA ASP A 146 -7.69 -1.74 -22.21
C ASP A 146 -6.55 -2.66 -22.69
N PRO A 147 -5.28 -2.25 -22.54
CA PRO A 147 -4.17 -3.18 -22.42
C PRO A 147 -3.67 -3.35 -20.97
N VAL A 148 -4.33 -2.74 -19.99
CA VAL A 148 -3.80 -2.60 -18.60
C VAL A 148 -3.87 -3.89 -17.79
N GLY A 149 -4.67 -4.90 -18.19
CA GLY A 149 -4.82 -6.14 -17.43
C GLY A 149 -3.53 -6.91 -17.23
N ALA A 150 -2.80 -7.19 -18.30
CA ALA A 150 -1.50 -7.86 -18.26
C ALA A 150 -0.45 -7.02 -17.50
N ALA A 151 -0.40 -5.73 -17.79
CA ALA A 151 0.52 -4.79 -17.11
C ALA A 151 0.24 -4.72 -15.61
N LEU A 152 -1.03 -4.66 -15.20
CA LEU A 152 -1.41 -4.65 -13.79
C LEU A 152 -0.98 -5.92 -13.05
N VAL A 153 -1.11 -7.09 -13.68
CA VAL A 153 -0.65 -8.38 -13.10
C VAL A 153 0.87 -8.34 -12.87
N ARG A 154 1.66 -7.92 -13.88
CA ARG A 154 3.11 -7.80 -13.74
C ARG A 154 3.51 -6.80 -12.67
N ARG A 155 2.86 -5.64 -12.61
CA ARG A 155 3.11 -4.60 -11.60
C ARG A 155 2.78 -5.10 -10.19
N TYR A 156 1.66 -5.79 -10.03
CA TYR A 156 1.32 -6.40 -8.75
C TYR A 156 2.36 -7.43 -8.32
N LEU A 157 2.75 -8.34 -9.21
CA LEU A 157 3.74 -9.37 -8.87
C LEU A 157 5.13 -8.78 -8.60
N ALA A 158 5.52 -7.70 -9.26
CA ALA A 158 6.76 -6.99 -8.95
C ALA A 158 6.79 -6.42 -7.52
N ALA A 159 5.67 -5.91 -7.04
CA ALA A 159 5.55 -5.28 -5.71
C ALA A 159 5.14 -6.27 -4.60
N PHE A 160 4.46 -7.38 -4.92
CA PHE A 160 3.79 -8.25 -3.93
C PHE A 160 4.07 -9.75 -4.13
N GLY A 161 4.67 -10.18 -5.25
CA GLY A 161 4.92 -11.61 -5.49
C GLY A 161 5.91 -12.24 -4.49
N PRO A 162 5.98 -13.57 -4.37
CA PRO A 162 5.05 -14.56 -4.91
C PRO A 162 3.64 -14.42 -4.32
N ALA A 163 2.60 -14.48 -5.15
CA ALA A 163 1.24 -14.24 -4.71
C ALA A 163 0.20 -15.12 -5.45
N ALA A 164 -0.90 -15.43 -4.80
CA ALA A 164 -2.02 -16.10 -5.44
C ALA A 164 -2.89 -15.12 -6.24
N SER A 165 -3.63 -15.61 -7.23
CA SER A 165 -4.59 -14.79 -7.98
C SER A 165 -5.65 -14.15 -7.06
N ALA A 166 -5.97 -14.79 -5.94
CA ALA A 166 -6.87 -14.26 -4.93
C ALA A 166 -6.28 -13.02 -4.22
N ASP A 167 -4.95 -12.98 -4.02
CA ASP A 167 -4.26 -11.84 -3.43
C ASP A 167 -4.31 -10.62 -4.37
N LEU A 168 -4.06 -10.83 -5.67
CA LEU A 168 -4.22 -9.79 -6.68
C LEU A 168 -5.63 -9.20 -6.68
N ARG A 169 -6.66 -10.07 -6.63
CA ARG A 169 -8.06 -9.65 -6.56
C ARG A 169 -8.34 -8.82 -5.30
N ALA A 170 -7.83 -9.27 -4.16
CA ALA A 170 -8.00 -8.55 -2.89
C ALA A 170 -7.33 -7.17 -2.92
N TRP A 171 -6.19 -7.06 -3.59
CA TRP A 171 -5.46 -5.80 -3.71
C TRP A 171 -6.14 -4.79 -4.64
N CYS A 172 -6.54 -5.17 -5.85
CA CYS A 172 -7.08 -4.20 -6.82
C CYS A 172 -8.60 -4.07 -6.78
N GLY A 173 -9.34 -5.11 -6.38
CA GLY A 173 -10.80 -5.12 -6.34
C GLY A 173 -11.47 -5.18 -7.73
N LEU A 174 -10.72 -5.49 -8.80
CA LEU A 174 -11.21 -5.51 -10.17
C LEU A 174 -11.79 -6.88 -10.57
N ALA A 175 -12.70 -6.87 -11.55
CA ALA A 175 -13.18 -8.05 -12.26
C ALA A 175 -12.27 -8.36 -13.47
N GLY A 176 -12.46 -9.55 -14.10
CA GLY A 176 -11.72 -9.93 -15.32
C GLY A 176 -10.27 -10.38 -15.12
N LEU A 177 -9.80 -10.45 -13.88
CA LEU A 177 -8.44 -10.85 -13.56
C LEU A 177 -8.01 -12.25 -14.03
N PRO A 178 -8.89 -13.30 -14.04
CA PRO A 178 -8.48 -14.60 -14.55
C PRO A 178 -7.97 -14.56 -15.99
N ALA A 179 -8.62 -13.80 -16.86
CA ALA A 179 -8.17 -13.63 -18.25
C ALA A 179 -6.85 -12.87 -18.34
N ALA A 180 -6.67 -11.80 -17.52
CA ALA A 180 -5.42 -11.06 -17.46
C ALA A 180 -4.25 -11.90 -16.92
N VAL A 181 -4.48 -12.74 -15.92
CA VAL A 181 -3.47 -13.69 -15.41
C VAL A 181 -3.15 -14.74 -16.44
N ALA A 182 -4.16 -15.32 -17.14
CA ALA A 182 -3.94 -16.31 -18.19
C ALA A 182 -3.11 -15.75 -19.35
N ALA A 183 -3.32 -14.49 -19.72
CA ALA A 183 -2.59 -13.83 -20.80
C ALA A 183 -1.08 -13.71 -20.55
N VAL A 184 -0.65 -13.63 -19.28
CA VAL A 184 0.77 -13.54 -18.90
C VAL A 184 1.32 -14.83 -18.29
N ARG A 185 0.50 -15.88 -18.21
CA ARG A 185 0.85 -17.12 -17.50
C ARG A 185 2.18 -17.73 -17.96
N GLY A 186 2.45 -17.70 -19.27
CA GLY A 186 3.68 -18.26 -19.86
C GLY A 186 4.96 -17.52 -19.47
N GLU A 187 4.84 -16.28 -18.95
CA GLU A 187 5.97 -15.46 -18.51
C GLU A 187 6.25 -15.63 -17.00
N LEU A 188 5.38 -16.33 -16.28
CA LEU A 188 5.43 -16.43 -14.82
C LEU A 188 6.01 -17.76 -14.37
N VAL A 189 6.72 -17.72 -13.25
CA VAL A 189 7.11 -18.91 -12.51
C VAL A 189 6.07 -19.22 -11.42
N ALA A 190 5.91 -20.51 -11.11
CA ALA A 190 4.92 -20.95 -10.14
C ALA A 190 5.57 -21.66 -8.96
N PHE A 191 5.07 -21.37 -7.78
CA PHE A 191 5.43 -21.95 -6.49
C PHE A 191 4.18 -22.53 -5.81
N ARG A 192 4.35 -23.21 -4.70
CA ARG A 192 3.27 -23.54 -3.76
C ARG A 192 3.62 -23.00 -2.39
N ASP A 193 2.61 -22.60 -1.63
CA ASP A 193 2.78 -22.39 -0.19
C ASP A 193 2.65 -23.72 0.59
N GLU A 194 2.85 -23.67 1.89
CA GLU A 194 2.72 -24.83 2.80
C GLU A 194 1.30 -25.43 2.82
N ARG A 195 0.28 -24.66 2.40
CA ARG A 195 -1.11 -25.12 2.25
C ARG A 195 -1.40 -25.67 0.86
N GLY A 196 -0.40 -25.76 -0.01
CA GLY A 196 -0.53 -26.26 -1.39
C GLY A 196 -1.14 -25.26 -2.37
N ARG A 197 -1.41 -24.01 -1.98
CA ARG A 197 -1.95 -22.98 -2.89
C ARG A 197 -0.89 -22.61 -3.92
N GLU A 198 -1.33 -22.44 -5.17
CA GLU A 198 -0.45 -21.93 -6.22
C GLU A 198 -0.16 -20.45 -6.01
N LEU A 199 1.12 -20.11 -6.11
CA LEU A 199 1.63 -18.75 -6.08
C LEU A 199 2.34 -18.47 -7.40
N LEU A 200 2.05 -17.33 -8.00
CA LEU A 200 2.67 -16.85 -9.23
C LEU A 200 3.69 -15.78 -8.93
N ASP A 201 4.73 -15.73 -9.74
CA ASP A 201 5.80 -14.76 -9.59
C ASP A 201 6.49 -14.40 -10.90
N LEU A 202 7.20 -13.27 -10.92
CA LEU A 202 8.11 -12.94 -11.99
C LEU A 202 9.39 -13.76 -11.86
N PRO A 203 9.99 -14.24 -12.98
CA PRO A 203 11.17 -15.12 -12.93
C PRO A 203 12.34 -14.55 -12.13
N ASP A 204 12.71 -13.30 -12.41
CA ASP A 204 13.92 -12.65 -11.86
C ASP A 204 13.67 -11.77 -10.65
N ALA A 205 12.46 -11.83 -10.08
CA ALA A 205 12.12 -11.01 -8.92
C ALA A 205 12.81 -11.51 -7.64
N PRO A 206 13.22 -10.62 -6.72
CA PRO A 206 13.97 -10.99 -5.54
C PRO A 206 13.17 -11.88 -4.60
N ARG A 207 13.77 -13.00 -4.22
CA ARG A 207 13.26 -13.97 -3.24
C ARG A 207 14.36 -14.32 -2.24
N PRO A 208 14.67 -13.42 -1.28
CA PRO A 208 15.66 -13.69 -0.25
C PRO A 208 15.27 -14.93 0.55
N GLY A 209 16.29 -15.65 1.03
CA GLY A 209 16.07 -16.82 1.89
C GLY A 209 15.40 -16.46 3.23
N PRO A 210 14.84 -17.45 3.95
CA PRO A 210 14.14 -17.24 5.20
C PRO A 210 15.01 -16.59 6.29
N ASP A 211 16.31 -16.79 6.22
CA ASP A 211 17.29 -16.27 7.21
C ASP A 211 17.75 -14.83 6.90
N ALA A 212 17.29 -14.24 5.79
CA ALA A 212 17.59 -12.85 5.49
C ALA A 212 17.14 -11.94 6.66
N PRO A 213 18.01 -11.05 7.18
CA PRO A 213 17.65 -10.18 8.29
C PRO A 213 16.51 -9.25 7.89
N ALA A 214 15.59 -9.03 8.81
CA ALA A 214 14.48 -8.09 8.62
C ALA A 214 14.49 -7.08 9.79
N PRO A 215 14.96 -5.86 9.55
CA PRO A 215 15.05 -4.83 10.58
C PRO A 215 13.67 -4.39 11.05
N VAL A 216 13.63 -3.72 12.20
CA VAL A 216 12.41 -3.07 12.68
C VAL A 216 11.97 -2.02 11.67
N ARG A 217 10.65 -1.98 11.39
CA ARG A 217 10.02 -0.95 10.53
C ARG A 217 8.72 -0.47 11.14
N PHE A 218 8.52 0.82 11.10
CA PHE A 218 7.26 1.46 11.47
C PHE A 218 6.44 1.69 10.20
N LEU A 219 5.27 1.09 10.13
CA LEU A 219 4.38 1.18 8.98
C LEU A 219 3.24 2.16 9.24
N PRO A 220 2.82 2.92 8.21
CA PRO A 220 1.65 3.78 8.28
C PRO A 220 0.35 2.98 8.44
N ALA A 221 -0.75 3.67 8.71
CA ALA A 221 -2.07 3.09 8.63
C ALA A 221 -2.36 2.59 7.21
N PHE A 222 -3.06 1.46 7.13
CA PHE A 222 -3.47 0.86 5.86
C PHE A 222 -2.32 0.50 4.91
N ASP A 223 -1.12 0.23 5.41
CA ASP A 223 0.04 -0.09 4.58
C ASP A 223 -0.21 -1.32 3.69
N ASN A 224 0.14 -1.19 2.43
CA ASN A 224 -0.07 -2.25 1.43
C ASN A 224 0.81 -3.49 1.67
N ALA A 225 1.93 -3.40 2.39
CA ALA A 225 2.68 -4.59 2.81
C ALA A 225 1.79 -5.55 3.63
N VAL A 226 0.83 -5.00 4.39
CA VAL A 226 -0.16 -5.76 5.14
C VAL A 226 -1.43 -6.00 4.32
N LEU A 227 -1.95 -4.97 3.64
CA LEU A 227 -3.25 -5.02 2.94
C LEU A 227 -3.19 -5.58 1.52
N GLY A 228 -2.00 -5.76 0.96
CA GLY A 228 -1.81 -6.21 -0.43
C GLY A 228 -2.19 -7.66 -0.71
N TYR A 229 -2.64 -8.41 0.32
CA TYR A 229 -2.94 -9.84 0.24
C TYR A 229 -4.33 -10.15 0.82
N GLN A 230 -4.94 -11.20 0.28
CA GLN A 230 -6.10 -11.83 0.91
C GLN A 230 -5.67 -12.61 2.17
N ASP A 231 -4.63 -13.41 2.03
CA ASP A 231 -3.99 -14.11 3.15
C ASP A 231 -2.82 -13.28 3.69
N ARG A 232 -3.02 -12.67 4.83
CA ARG A 232 -2.06 -11.80 5.49
C ARG A 232 -1.14 -12.54 6.47
N GLY A 233 -1.31 -13.86 6.63
CA GLY A 233 -0.56 -14.68 7.60
C GLY A 233 0.95 -14.60 7.47
N ARG A 234 1.46 -14.23 6.29
CA ARG A 234 2.89 -13.99 6.08
C ARG A 234 3.46 -12.78 6.85
N ILE A 235 2.64 -11.84 7.30
CA ILE A 235 3.09 -10.60 7.94
C ILE A 235 2.38 -10.29 9.26
N ILE A 236 1.11 -10.69 9.42
CA ILE A 236 0.30 -10.42 10.62
C ILE A 236 -0.39 -11.70 11.07
N ASP A 237 -0.44 -11.93 12.38
CA ASP A 237 -1.16 -13.06 12.96
C ASP A 237 -2.67 -12.85 12.88
N ASP A 238 -3.42 -13.94 12.69
CA ASP A 238 -4.88 -13.89 12.55
C ASP A 238 -5.58 -13.23 13.74
N ALA A 239 -5.04 -13.39 14.95
CA ALA A 239 -5.53 -12.74 16.16
C ALA A 239 -5.54 -11.20 16.07
N HIS A 240 -4.64 -10.62 15.27
CA HIS A 240 -4.47 -9.18 15.11
C HIS A 240 -4.94 -8.65 13.75
N ARG A 241 -5.44 -9.56 12.87
CA ARG A 241 -5.83 -9.21 11.51
C ARG A 241 -6.87 -8.08 11.43
N GLY A 242 -7.78 -8.00 12.39
CA GLY A 242 -8.80 -6.95 12.48
C GLY A 242 -8.21 -5.54 12.56
N LEU A 243 -7.07 -5.38 13.24
CA LEU A 243 -6.40 -4.08 13.38
C LEU A 243 -5.98 -3.46 12.04
N SER A 244 -5.69 -4.30 11.03
CA SER A 244 -5.23 -3.81 9.71
C SER A 244 -6.32 -3.07 8.92
N VAL A 245 -7.59 -3.22 9.27
CA VAL A 245 -8.73 -2.54 8.60
C VAL A 245 -9.35 -1.43 9.45
N THR A 246 -8.89 -1.26 10.70
CA THR A 246 -9.32 -0.18 11.60
C THR A 246 -8.39 1.04 11.59
N GLY A 247 -7.35 1.04 10.74
CA GLY A 247 -6.41 2.15 10.64
C GLY A 247 -5.27 2.10 11.67
N ALA A 248 -5.00 0.95 12.28
CA ALA A 248 -3.85 0.80 13.13
C ALA A 248 -2.54 0.93 12.32
N ARG A 249 -1.58 1.64 12.90
CA ARG A 249 -0.20 1.73 12.43
C ARG A 249 0.62 0.64 13.10
N PHE A 250 1.51 -0.02 12.35
CA PHE A 250 2.19 -1.22 12.84
C PHE A 250 3.69 -1.05 13.01
N VAL A 251 4.24 -1.81 13.95
CA VAL A 251 5.68 -2.03 14.07
C VAL A 251 5.98 -3.47 13.65
N LEU A 252 6.83 -3.62 12.65
CA LEU A 252 7.39 -4.91 12.28
C LEU A 252 8.65 -5.19 13.08
N VAL A 253 8.74 -6.39 13.66
CA VAL A 253 9.94 -6.94 14.27
C VAL A 253 10.21 -8.29 13.60
N ASP A 254 11.40 -8.49 13.08
CA ASP A 254 11.75 -9.64 12.24
C ASP A 254 10.72 -9.87 11.12
N GLY A 255 10.26 -8.78 10.52
CA GLY A 255 9.33 -8.79 9.39
C GLY A 255 7.87 -9.07 9.74
N ARG A 256 7.49 -9.26 10.99
CA ARG A 256 6.12 -9.54 11.41
C ARG A 256 5.56 -8.42 12.29
N VAL A 257 4.27 -8.16 12.15
CA VAL A 257 3.55 -7.26 13.06
C VAL A 257 3.70 -7.73 14.49
N SER A 258 4.28 -6.88 15.34
CA SER A 258 4.59 -7.19 16.74
C SER A 258 4.12 -6.13 17.71
N ALA A 259 3.78 -4.94 17.21
CA ALA A 259 3.23 -3.84 17.98
C ALA A 259 2.39 -2.93 17.08
N THR A 260 1.59 -2.08 17.70
CA THR A 260 1.00 -0.88 17.10
C THR A 260 1.74 0.36 17.59
N TRP A 261 1.56 1.48 16.88
CA TRP A 261 2.12 2.76 17.33
C TRP A 261 1.18 3.92 17.06
N THR A 262 1.30 4.94 17.89
CA THR A 262 0.62 6.24 17.78
C THR A 262 1.62 7.35 17.97
N VAL A 263 1.23 8.59 17.64
CA VAL A 263 1.96 9.79 17.99
C VAL A 263 1.01 10.74 18.71
N GLU A 264 1.46 11.26 19.84
CA GLU A 264 0.74 12.26 20.64
C GLU A 264 1.71 13.38 20.97
N GLY A 265 1.42 14.57 20.47
CA GLY A 265 2.37 15.69 20.52
C GLY A 265 3.64 15.32 19.76
N ASP A 266 4.76 15.29 20.46
CA ASP A 266 6.10 14.97 19.95
C ASP A 266 6.59 13.56 20.32
N THR A 267 5.73 12.72 20.88
CA THR A 267 6.10 11.41 21.42
C THR A 267 5.50 10.27 20.60
N VAL A 268 6.33 9.37 20.12
CA VAL A 268 5.92 8.10 19.51
C VAL A 268 5.67 7.07 20.61
N THR A 269 4.44 6.58 20.70
CA THR A 269 4.04 5.54 21.66
C THR A 269 3.87 4.21 20.96
N VAL A 270 4.59 3.20 21.42
CA VAL A 270 4.52 1.82 20.91
C VAL A 270 3.78 0.93 21.91
N THR A 271 2.73 0.26 21.42
CA THR A 271 1.94 -0.71 22.19
C THR A 271 2.23 -2.12 21.66
N PRO A 272 3.04 -2.93 22.37
CA PRO A 272 3.35 -4.29 21.97
C PRO A 272 2.10 -5.18 21.93
N LEU A 273 1.98 -6.01 20.88
CA LEU A 273 0.95 -7.04 20.73
C LEU A 273 1.43 -8.41 21.25
N ARG A 274 2.72 -8.53 21.46
CA ARG A 274 3.38 -9.68 22.08
C ARG A 274 4.54 -9.22 22.98
N ARG A 275 5.04 -10.10 23.80
CA ARG A 275 6.27 -9.81 24.57
C ARG A 275 7.45 -9.62 23.59
N LEU A 276 8.12 -8.47 23.70
CA LEU A 276 9.38 -8.19 23.01
C LEU A 276 10.55 -8.63 23.88
N THR A 277 11.54 -9.27 23.28
CA THR A 277 12.82 -9.54 23.94
C THR A 277 13.58 -8.23 24.18
N ARG A 278 14.60 -8.26 25.04
CA ARG A 278 15.43 -7.08 25.31
C ARG A 278 16.11 -6.51 24.05
N PRO A 279 16.69 -7.33 23.15
CA PRO A 279 17.24 -6.84 21.88
C PRO A 279 16.17 -6.25 20.96
N GLU A 280 15.02 -6.92 20.79
CA GLU A 280 13.92 -6.41 19.96
C GLU A 280 13.41 -5.05 20.46
N ARG A 281 13.26 -4.93 21.80
CA ARG A 281 12.83 -3.67 22.41
C ARG A 281 13.84 -2.54 22.15
N ALA A 282 15.13 -2.82 22.21
CA ALA A 282 16.19 -1.85 21.93
C ALA A 282 16.11 -1.37 20.46
N GLN A 283 15.94 -2.28 19.51
CA GLN A 283 15.78 -1.96 18.08
C GLN A 283 14.48 -1.15 17.82
N VAL A 284 13.38 -1.49 18.50
CA VAL A 284 12.12 -0.73 18.39
C VAL A 284 12.29 0.70 18.92
N VAL A 285 13.01 0.88 20.02
CA VAL A 285 13.31 2.23 20.56
C VAL A 285 14.20 3.01 19.61
N GLU A 286 15.25 2.40 19.03
CA GLU A 286 16.15 3.04 18.09
C GLU A 286 15.43 3.55 16.83
N GLU A 287 14.69 2.66 16.15
CA GLU A 287 13.91 3.03 14.96
C GLU A 287 12.77 4.00 15.29
N GLY A 288 12.16 3.85 16.47
CA GLY A 288 11.11 4.76 16.95
C GLY A 288 11.63 6.18 17.21
N ARG A 289 12.86 6.34 17.72
CA ARG A 289 13.53 7.65 17.87
C ARG A 289 13.75 8.32 16.52
N ALA A 290 14.22 7.55 15.54
CA ALA A 290 14.38 8.05 14.17
C ALA A 290 13.04 8.49 13.57
N LEU A 291 11.95 7.75 13.85
CA LEU A 291 10.60 8.16 13.43
C LEU A 291 10.13 9.43 14.16
N ALA A 292 10.32 9.52 15.47
CA ALA A 292 9.93 10.71 16.24
C ALA A 292 10.65 11.96 15.73
N SER A 293 11.96 11.85 15.48
CA SER A 293 12.76 12.92 14.88
C SER A 293 12.26 13.30 13.48
N PHE A 294 11.91 12.32 12.64
CA PHE A 294 11.33 12.59 11.32
C PHE A 294 9.98 13.32 11.41
N LEU A 295 9.09 12.90 12.31
CA LEU A 295 7.74 13.48 12.45
C LEU A 295 7.75 14.89 13.08
N SER A 296 8.77 15.20 13.88
CA SER A 296 8.96 16.51 14.56
C SER A 296 9.97 17.42 13.87
N GLU A 297 10.43 17.10 12.65
CA GLU A 297 11.46 17.86 11.93
C GLU A 297 12.76 18.02 12.74
N GLY A 298 13.05 17.06 13.62
CA GLY A 298 14.25 17.05 14.47
C GLY A 298 14.05 17.59 15.89
N ASP A 299 12.88 18.10 16.23
CA ASP A 299 12.63 18.72 17.53
C ASP A 299 12.51 17.71 18.69
N SER A 300 12.19 16.44 18.39
CA SER A 300 12.03 15.39 19.39
C SER A 300 12.49 14.02 18.90
N ASP A 301 13.03 13.21 19.81
CA ASP A 301 13.30 11.78 19.61
C ASP A 301 12.58 10.91 20.66
N ARG A 302 11.50 11.41 21.22
CA ARG A 302 10.79 10.76 22.33
C ARG A 302 10.03 9.53 21.90
N VAL A 303 10.33 8.40 22.55
CA VAL A 303 9.67 7.12 22.34
C VAL A 303 9.29 6.49 23.65
N MET A 304 8.04 6.09 23.77
CA MET A 304 7.56 5.26 24.86
C MET A 304 7.17 3.88 24.34
N VAL A 305 7.67 2.83 24.99
CA VAL A 305 7.28 1.44 24.67
C VAL A 305 6.53 0.88 25.87
N GLY A 306 5.26 0.61 25.69
CA GLY A 306 4.38 0.07 26.73
C GLY A 306 4.75 -1.36 27.15
N ALA A 307 3.98 -1.87 28.12
CA ALA A 307 4.02 -3.27 28.50
C ALA A 307 3.29 -4.14 27.44
N ALA A 308 3.73 -5.38 27.26
CA ALA A 308 2.99 -6.35 26.49
C ALA A 308 1.68 -6.72 27.21
N PRO A 309 0.63 -7.12 26.47
CA PRO A 309 -0.57 -7.68 27.09
C PRO A 309 -0.20 -8.92 27.92
N PRO A 310 -0.94 -9.22 28.98
CA PRO A 310 -0.79 -10.49 29.68
C PRO A 310 -1.00 -11.67 28.72
N PRO A 311 -0.36 -12.80 28.99
CA PRO A 311 -0.45 -13.98 28.13
C PRO A 311 -1.87 -14.57 28.07
#